data_20653c18ba119c5e760c7e30c81a9a0f
#
_entry.id   20653c18ba119c5e760c7e30c81a9a0f
#
_cell.length_a   1.000
_cell.length_b   1.000
_cell.length_c   1.000
_cell.angle_alpha   90.00
_cell.angle_beta   90.00
_cell.angle_gamma   90.00
#
_symmetry.space_group_name_H-M   'P 1'
#
loop_
_entity.id
_entity.type
_entity.pdbx_description
1 polymer ?
#
loop_
_entity_poly.entity_id
_entity_poly.type
_entity_poly.pdbx_seq_one_letter_code
_entity_poly.pdbx_strand_id
1 'polypeptide(L)'
;IGIMADGEDSNGKPHKLRLYSIASTRHGDDFEGNTVSLCVRQLQYEKDGQTINGVCSTYLCDIKPGDKVKITGPVGKEMLLPEDEDANIVMLATGTGIAPMRAYLRRMFEPSEREKNNWNFKGKAWLFMGAPKSANLLYEEDLQRYLANYPDNFKYTKAISREQQNTKGGRMYIQDRVTESANELFNMIEDEKTHIYLCGLKGMEPGIDEAMTKAAQEKGLNWAELRPQLRKAGRWHVETY
;
A
#
# COMPACT_ATOMS: atom_id res chain seq x y z
N ILE A 1 4.89 -2.40 12.19
CA ILE A 1 5.42 -3.01 13.41
C ILE A 1 6.76 -3.69 13.13
N GLY A 2 7.58 -3.84 14.20
CA GLY A 2 8.82 -4.59 14.11
C GLY A 2 8.61 -6.05 14.51
N ILE A 3 9.20 -6.96 13.73
CA ILE A 3 9.21 -8.40 13.98
C ILE A 3 10.65 -8.85 14.13
N MET A 4 10.89 -9.71 15.12
CA MET A 4 12.16 -10.37 15.33
C MET A 4 11.95 -11.88 15.20
N ALA A 5 12.59 -12.50 14.19
CA ALA A 5 12.56 -13.95 14.04
C ALA A 5 13.29 -14.61 15.23
N ASP A 6 12.82 -15.78 15.64
CA ASP A 6 13.51 -16.57 16.66
C ASP A 6 14.84 -17.14 16.16
N GLY A 7 15.75 -17.41 17.10
CA GLY A 7 17.08 -17.96 16.80
C GLY A 7 18.17 -16.88 16.68
N GLU A 8 19.32 -17.32 16.19
CA GLU A 8 20.55 -16.53 16.10
C GLU A 8 21.12 -16.57 14.68
N ASP A 9 21.85 -15.52 14.31
CA ASP A 9 22.61 -15.46 13.07
C ASP A 9 23.90 -16.33 13.15
N SER A 10 24.64 -16.37 12.06
CA SER A 10 25.90 -17.13 11.96
C SER A 10 26.98 -16.70 12.97
N ASN A 11 26.81 -15.57 13.66
CA ASN A 11 27.71 -15.04 14.67
C ASN A 11 27.18 -15.24 16.11
N GLY A 12 26.12 -16.02 16.30
CA GLY A 12 25.50 -16.25 17.61
C GLY A 12 24.75 -15.03 18.17
N LYS A 13 24.31 -14.11 17.30
CA LYS A 13 23.53 -12.94 17.72
C LYS A 13 22.07 -13.10 17.33
N PRO A 14 21.13 -12.60 18.15
CA PRO A 14 19.71 -12.59 17.79
C PRO A 14 19.49 -12.00 16.41
N HIS A 15 18.54 -12.55 15.65
CA HIS A 15 18.17 -12.03 14.36
C HIS A 15 17.75 -10.56 14.41
N LYS A 16 18.08 -9.82 13.36
CA LYS A 16 17.77 -8.39 13.27
C LYS A 16 16.25 -8.18 13.14
N LEU A 17 15.75 -7.17 13.85
CA LEU A 17 14.39 -6.65 13.70
C LEU A 17 14.12 -6.27 12.23
N ARG A 18 12.93 -6.62 11.74
CA ARG A 18 12.41 -6.19 10.43
C ARG A 18 11.08 -5.49 10.62
N LEU A 19 10.92 -4.37 9.90
CA LEU A 19 9.68 -3.62 9.90
C LEU A 19 8.73 -4.15 8.83
N TYR A 20 7.46 -4.23 9.19
CA TYR A 20 6.36 -4.60 8.30
C TYR A 20 5.22 -3.59 8.45
N SER A 21 4.65 -3.18 7.32
CA SER A 21 3.46 -2.34 7.29
C SER A 21 2.27 -3.11 7.84
N ILE A 22 1.45 -2.43 8.64
CA ILE A 22 0.26 -3.01 9.27
C ILE A 22 -0.87 -3.06 8.24
N ALA A 23 -1.55 -4.21 8.13
CA ALA A 23 -2.66 -4.44 7.21
C ALA A 23 -4.04 -4.41 7.87
N SER A 24 -4.11 -4.25 9.18
CA SER A 24 -5.35 -4.09 9.97
C SER A 24 -5.51 -2.66 10.47
N THR A 25 -6.73 -2.32 10.87
CA THR A 25 -7.00 -1.09 11.63
C THR A 25 -6.53 -1.23 13.08
N ARG A 26 -6.68 -0.18 13.87
CA ARG A 26 -6.41 -0.23 15.33
C ARG A 26 -7.35 -1.20 16.07
N HIS A 27 -8.51 -1.52 15.50
CA HIS A 27 -9.46 -2.47 16.08
C HIS A 27 -9.15 -3.92 15.70
N GLY A 28 -8.12 -4.15 14.90
CA GLY A 28 -7.75 -5.48 14.44
C GLY A 28 -8.73 -6.08 13.44
N ASP A 29 -8.50 -7.31 13.02
CA ASP A 29 -9.45 -8.05 12.19
C ASP A 29 -10.56 -8.72 13.03
N ASP A 30 -10.37 -8.80 14.35
CA ASP A 30 -11.36 -9.20 15.35
C ASP A 30 -12.33 -8.07 15.74
N PHE A 31 -12.09 -6.84 15.31
CA PHE A 31 -12.82 -5.63 15.70
C PHE A 31 -12.80 -5.32 17.21
N GLU A 32 -11.93 -5.96 17.99
CA GLU A 32 -11.83 -5.77 19.44
C GLU A 32 -10.50 -5.13 19.86
N GLY A 33 -9.60 -4.91 18.91
CA GLY A 33 -8.30 -4.30 19.14
C GLY A 33 -7.25 -5.26 19.71
N ASN A 34 -7.50 -6.57 19.65
CA ASN A 34 -6.60 -7.59 20.19
C ASN A 34 -5.66 -8.17 19.14
N THR A 35 -5.89 -7.86 17.84
CA THR A 35 -5.12 -8.43 16.73
C THR A 35 -4.45 -7.37 15.88
N VAL A 36 -3.34 -7.74 15.26
CA VAL A 36 -2.67 -6.98 14.21
C VAL A 36 -2.38 -7.92 13.04
N SER A 37 -2.71 -7.47 11.84
CA SER A 37 -2.52 -8.25 10.61
C SER A 37 -1.39 -7.69 9.76
N LEU A 38 -0.63 -8.58 9.15
CA LEU A 38 0.43 -8.26 8.21
C LEU A 38 0.14 -8.91 6.87
N CYS A 39 0.67 -8.34 5.80
CA CYS A 39 0.73 -8.95 4.48
C CYS A 39 2.19 -9.27 4.16
N VAL A 40 2.56 -10.54 4.25
CA VAL A 40 3.96 -10.98 4.14
C VAL A 40 4.15 -11.86 2.93
N ARG A 41 5.16 -11.54 2.12
CA ARG A 41 5.66 -12.41 1.06
C ARG A 41 7.01 -12.96 1.49
N GLN A 42 7.19 -14.29 1.41
CA GLN A 42 8.48 -14.92 1.62
C GLN A 42 9.49 -14.40 0.58
N LEU A 43 10.59 -13.83 1.05
CA LEU A 43 11.70 -13.42 0.20
C LEU A 43 12.52 -14.65 -0.17
N GLN A 44 12.61 -14.92 -1.47
CA GLN A 44 13.49 -15.95 -2.05
C GLN A 44 14.22 -15.36 -3.26
N TYR A 45 15.51 -15.63 -3.38
CA TYR A 45 16.31 -15.24 -4.55
C TYR A 45 17.48 -16.22 -4.76
N GLU A 46 17.93 -16.31 -5.99
CA GLU A 46 19.10 -17.12 -6.34
C GLU A 46 20.39 -16.32 -6.15
N LYS A 47 21.36 -16.92 -5.48
CA LYS A 47 22.70 -16.39 -5.33
C LYS A 47 23.72 -17.53 -5.42
N ASP A 48 24.70 -17.42 -6.34
CA ASP A 48 25.76 -18.41 -6.56
C ASP A 48 25.23 -19.85 -6.75
N GLY A 49 24.07 -20.00 -7.44
CA GLY A 49 23.41 -21.29 -7.68
C GLY A 49 22.68 -21.86 -6.47
N GLN A 50 22.52 -21.09 -5.41
CA GLN A 50 21.79 -21.48 -4.20
C GLN A 50 20.56 -20.59 -3.98
N THR A 51 19.45 -21.20 -3.61
CA THR A 51 18.25 -20.46 -3.19
C THR A 51 18.45 -19.90 -1.79
N ILE A 52 18.44 -18.58 -1.68
CA ILE A 52 18.53 -17.85 -0.41
C ILE A 52 17.13 -17.43 0.04
N ASN A 53 16.79 -17.77 1.26
CA ASN A 53 15.53 -17.40 1.90
C ASN A 53 15.74 -16.23 2.87
N GLY A 54 14.83 -15.26 2.83
CA GLY A 54 14.83 -14.17 3.81
C GLY A 54 14.47 -14.69 5.20
N VAL A 55 15.30 -14.42 6.19
CA VAL A 55 15.17 -14.97 7.56
C VAL A 55 13.80 -14.65 8.16
N CYS A 56 13.46 -13.38 8.31
CA CYS A 56 12.23 -12.98 8.99
C CYS A 56 10.96 -13.31 8.18
N SER A 57 11.00 -13.13 6.85
CA SER A 57 9.84 -13.45 6.02
C SER A 57 9.56 -14.96 5.95
N THR A 58 10.62 -15.80 5.94
CA THR A 58 10.46 -17.25 6.02
C THR A 58 9.91 -17.66 7.37
N TYR A 59 10.47 -17.13 8.47
CA TYR A 59 9.94 -17.36 9.81
C TYR A 59 8.45 -17.06 9.90
N LEU A 60 8.01 -15.90 9.40
CA LEU A 60 6.58 -15.51 9.43
C LEU A 60 5.69 -16.39 8.53
N CYS A 61 6.23 -16.93 7.44
CA CYS A 61 5.47 -17.85 6.57
C CYS A 61 5.39 -19.27 7.14
N ASP A 62 6.29 -19.66 8.02
CA ASP A 62 6.41 -21.03 8.56
C ASP A 62 5.71 -21.20 9.91
N ILE A 63 5.51 -20.13 10.69
CA ILE A 63 4.82 -20.20 11.99
C ILE A 63 3.40 -20.74 11.87
N LYS A 64 2.93 -21.34 12.94
CA LYS A 64 1.60 -21.95 13.03
C LYS A 64 0.71 -21.22 14.02
N PRO A 65 -0.61 -21.35 13.91
CA PRO A 65 -1.52 -20.84 14.93
C PRO A 65 -1.13 -21.34 16.32
N GLY A 66 -0.98 -20.39 17.26
CA GLY A 66 -0.53 -20.64 18.63
C GLY A 66 0.95 -20.36 18.89
N ASP A 67 1.76 -20.22 17.85
CA ASP A 67 3.16 -19.83 18.01
C ASP A 67 3.29 -18.38 18.51
N LYS A 68 4.28 -18.15 19.34
CA LYS A 68 4.56 -16.80 19.88
C LYS A 68 5.49 -16.03 18.95
N VAL A 69 5.13 -14.78 18.66
CA VAL A 69 5.93 -13.89 17.82
C VAL A 69 6.35 -12.66 18.64
N LYS A 70 7.64 -12.33 18.61
CA LYS A 70 8.16 -11.10 19.23
C LYS A 70 7.89 -9.91 18.33
N ILE A 71 7.06 -8.99 18.80
CA ILE A 71 6.69 -7.79 18.08
C ILE A 71 7.05 -6.53 18.85
N THR A 72 7.29 -5.43 18.14
CA THR A 72 7.49 -4.10 18.70
C THR A 72 6.67 -3.07 17.93
N GLY A 73 6.32 -1.98 18.57
CA GLY A 73 5.56 -0.90 17.94
C GLY A 73 4.11 -0.82 18.42
N PRO A 74 3.21 -0.18 17.67
CA PRO A 74 3.43 0.34 16.31
C PRO A 74 4.44 1.50 16.26
N VAL A 75 5.11 1.68 15.12
CA VAL A 75 6.07 2.75 14.87
C VAL A 75 5.75 3.45 13.55
N GLY A 76 6.22 4.70 13.41
CA GLY A 76 5.99 5.52 12.22
C GLY A 76 4.72 6.37 12.31
N LYS A 77 4.77 7.53 11.62
CA LYS A 77 3.64 8.47 11.52
C LYS A 77 3.36 8.88 10.07
N GLU A 78 4.23 8.45 9.15
CA GLU A 78 4.18 8.87 7.73
C GLU A 78 2.91 8.36 7.03
N MET A 79 2.45 7.16 7.41
CA MET A 79 1.35 6.47 6.75
C MET A 79 0.04 6.54 7.57
N LEU A 80 -0.24 7.65 8.21
CA LEU A 80 -1.52 7.85 8.89
C LEU A 80 -2.54 8.50 7.95
N LEU A 81 -3.80 8.04 7.99
CA LEU A 81 -4.91 8.71 7.32
C LEU A 81 -5.21 10.06 7.99
N PRO A 82 -5.67 11.06 7.22
CA PRO A 82 -6.19 12.29 7.80
C PRO A 82 -7.47 12.03 8.60
N GLU A 83 -7.76 12.90 9.55
CA GLU A 83 -9.02 12.83 10.32
C GLU A 83 -10.21 13.47 9.59
N ASP A 84 -9.98 14.22 8.51
CA ASP A 84 -11.04 14.84 7.69
C ASP A 84 -11.85 13.75 6.96
N GLU A 85 -13.14 13.66 7.24
CA GLU A 85 -14.07 12.72 6.60
C GLU A 85 -14.29 12.99 5.10
N ASP A 86 -14.06 14.24 4.68
CA ASP A 86 -14.21 14.68 3.29
C ASP A 86 -12.89 14.56 2.48
N ALA A 87 -11.80 14.08 3.09
CA ALA A 87 -10.53 13.93 2.40
C ALA A 87 -10.62 12.92 1.25
N ASN A 88 -9.93 13.21 0.14
CA ASN A 88 -9.75 12.26 -0.94
C ASN A 88 -8.45 11.47 -0.72
N ILE A 89 -8.48 10.17 -0.94
CA ILE A 89 -7.37 9.25 -0.66
C ILE A 89 -6.97 8.52 -1.94
N VAL A 90 -5.80 8.87 -2.48
CA VAL A 90 -5.19 8.17 -3.61
C VAL A 90 -4.15 7.19 -3.07
N MET A 91 -4.24 5.94 -3.49
CA MET A 91 -3.40 4.84 -3.02
C MET A 91 -2.69 4.18 -4.20
N LEU A 92 -1.36 4.15 -4.17
CA LEU A 92 -0.51 3.54 -5.19
C LEU A 92 0.23 2.36 -4.55
N ALA A 93 -0.16 1.13 -4.87
CA ALA A 93 0.35 -0.07 -4.22
C ALA A 93 0.85 -1.13 -5.22
N THR A 94 1.93 -1.83 -4.86
CA THR A 94 2.39 -3.01 -5.59
C THR A 94 2.65 -4.17 -4.62
N GLY A 95 2.20 -5.37 -4.98
CA GLY A 95 2.42 -6.57 -4.16
C GLY A 95 1.93 -6.40 -2.72
N THR A 96 2.82 -6.67 -1.76
CA THR A 96 2.49 -6.54 -0.32
C THR A 96 2.38 -5.10 0.18
N GLY A 97 2.69 -4.10 -0.67
CA GLY A 97 2.37 -2.69 -0.41
C GLY A 97 0.88 -2.39 -0.28
N ILE A 98 0.02 -3.36 -0.60
CA ILE A 98 -1.43 -3.31 -0.31
C ILE A 98 -1.72 -3.26 1.21
N ALA A 99 -0.78 -3.68 2.07
CA ALA A 99 -1.01 -3.79 3.51
C ALA A 99 -1.59 -2.53 4.15
N PRO A 100 -0.93 -1.35 4.10
CA PRO A 100 -1.52 -0.14 4.69
C PRO A 100 -2.79 0.29 3.96
N MET A 101 -2.89 0.05 2.65
CA MET A 101 -4.07 0.41 1.86
C MET A 101 -5.29 -0.41 2.29
N ARG A 102 -5.10 -1.70 2.62
CA ARG A 102 -6.15 -2.52 3.22
C ARG A 102 -6.66 -1.93 4.53
N ALA A 103 -5.77 -1.51 5.41
CA ALA A 103 -6.15 -0.88 6.67
C ALA A 103 -6.99 0.41 6.44
N TYR A 104 -6.59 1.23 5.46
CA TYR A 104 -7.34 2.44 5.09
C TYR A 104 -8.73 2.12 4.55
N LEU A 105 -8.81 1.18 3.60
CA LEU A 105 -10.07 0.78 2.98
C LEU A 105 -11.03 0.16 3.99
N ARG A 106 -10.53 -0.62 4.95
CA ARG A 106 -11.33 -1.13 6.08
C ARG A 106 -11.87 0.02 6.93
N ARG A 107 -11.02 0.98 7.32
CA ARG A 107 -11.47 2.15 8.09
C ARG A 107 -12.53 2.95 7.34
N MET A 108 -12.40 3.10 6.02
CA MET A 108 -13.32 3.88 5.18
C MET A 108 -14.64 3.15 4.91
N PHE A 109 -14.60 1.82 4.65
CA PHE A 109 -15.71 1.10 4.02
C PHE A 109 -16.23 -0.11 4.81
N GLU A 110 -15.50 -0.63 5.81
CA GLU A 110 -15.99 -1.73 6.62
C GLU A 110 -17.01 -1.22 7.64
N PRO A 111 -18.27 -1.73 7.62
CA PRO A 111 -19.33 -1.20 8.48
C PRO A 111 -18.98 -1.20 9.97
N SER A 112 -18.40 -2.30 10.47
CA SER A 112 -18.00 -2.42 11.89
C SER A 112 -16.90 -1.41 12.27
N GLU A 113 -16.00 -1.09 11.35
CA GLU A 113 -14.96 -0.08 11.58
C GLU A 113 -15.54 1.33 11.60
N ARG A 114 -16.46 1.63 10.69
CA ARG A 114 -17.13 2.95 10.61
C ARG A 114 -17.91 3.23 11.89
N GLU A 115 -18.65 2.24 12.38
CA GLU A 115 -19.41 2.33 13.63
C GLU A 115 -18.49 2.59 14.83
N LYS A 116 -17.42 1.78 14.99
CA LYS A 116 -16.48 1.90 16.11
C LYS A 116 -15.66 3.18 16.10
N ASN A 117 -15.31 3.68 14.94
CA ASN A 117 -14.52 4.91 14.81
C ASN A 117 -15.38 6.18 14.99
N ASN A 118 -16.69 6.09 14.90
CA ASN A 118 -17.58 7.25 14.75
C ASN A 118 -17.04 8.22 13.68
N TRP A 119 -16.54 7.66 12.57
CA TRP A 119 -15.90 8.38 11.47
C TRP A 119 -16.51 7.91 10.16
N ASN A 120 -17.12 8.82 9.44
CA ASN A 120 -17.93 8.51 8.28
C ASN A 120 -17.27 9.10 7.01
N PHE A 121 -16.43 8.32 6.35
CA PHE A 121 -15.75 8.72 5.13
C PHE A 121 -16.75 9.13 4.05
N LYS A 122 -16.60 10.33 3.50
CA LYS A 122 -17.46 10.95 2.49
C LYS A 122 -16.70 11.28 1.20
N GLY A 123 -15.36 11.31 1.26
CA GLY A 123 -14.49 11.62 0.15
C GLY A 123 -14.44 10.53 -0.92
N LYS A 124 -13.46 10.63 -1.80
CA LYS A 124 -13.16 9.64 -2.83
C LYS A 124 -11.88 8.89 -2.49
N ALA A 125 -11.93 7.58 -2.56
CA ALA A 125 -10.77 6.70 -2.43
C ALA A 125 -10.46 6.07 -3.79
N TRP A 126 -9.23 6.18 -4.25
CA TRP A 126 -8.79 5.58 -5.51
C TRP A 126 -7.57 4.71 -5.29
N LEU A 127 -7.73 3.40 -5.49
CA LEU A 127 -6.65 2.43 -5.39
C LEU A 127 -6.12 2.08 -6.79
N PHE A 128 -4.82 2.29 -6.99
CA PHE A 128 -4.04 1.70 -8.08
C PHE A 128 -3.26 0.52 -7.52
N MET A 129 -3.50 -0.68 -8.06
CA MET A 129 -2.84 -1.91 -7.59
C MET A 129 -2.08 -2.58 -8.71
N GLY A 130 -0.78 -2.75 -8.50
CA GLY A 130 0.11 -3.48 -9.40
C GLY A 130 0.37 -4.91 -8.94
N ALA A 131 0.18 -5.88 -9.84
CA ALA A 131 0.50 -7.30 -9.60
C ALA A 131 1.04 -7.96 -10.87
N PRO A 132 1.81 -9.06 -10.75
CA PRO A 132 2.27 -9.80 -11.94
C PRO A 132 1.14 -10.48 -12.71
N LYS A 133 0.23 -11.13 -12.01
CA LYS A 133 -0.94 -11.85 -12.56
C LYS A 133 -2.18 -11.56 -11.73
N SER A 134 -3.36 -11.72 -12.30
CA SER A 134 -4.64 -11.57 -11.59
C SER A 134 -4.73 -12.46 -10.35
N ALA A 135 -4.21 -13.70 -10.43
CA ALA A 135 -4.14 -14.61 -9.29
C ALA A 135 -3.21 -14.14 -8.14
N ASN A 136 -2.41 -13.10 -8.35
CA ASN A 136 -1.56 -12.49 -7.33
C ASN A 136 -2.17 -11.24 -6.68
N LEU A 137 -3.38 -10.86 -7.09
CA LEU A 137 -4.13 -9.80 -6.42
C LEU A 137 -4.58 -10.28 -5.04
N LEU A 138 -4.39 -9.43 -4.05
CA LEU A 138 -4.67 -9.73 -2.66
C LEU A 138 -5.95 -8.99 -2.23
N TYR A 139 -6.75 -9.63 -1.37
CA TYR A 139 -7.98 -9.06 -0.80
C TYR A 139 -9.06 -8.69 -1.82
N GLU A 140 -9.08 -9.36 -2.99
CA GLU A 140 -10.01 -9.04 -4.08
C GLU A 140 -11.49 -9.12 -3.65
N GLU A 141 -11.88 -10.07 -2.81
CA GLU A 141 -13.26 -10.18 -2.31
C GLU A 141 -13.70 -8.92 -1.57
N ASP A 142 -12.87 -8.43 -0.65
CA ASP A 142 -13.15 -7.20 0.10
C ASP A 142 -13.22 -6.00 -0.84
N LEU A 143 -12.27 -5.88 -1.77
CA LEU A 143 -12.20 -4.78 -2.72
C LEU A 143 -13.43 -4.75 -3.65
N GLN A 144 -13.87 -5.90 -4.15
CA GLN A 144 -15.09 -6.00 -4.96
C GLN A 144 -16.35 -5.67 -4.16
N ARG A 145 -16.41 -6.10 -2.90
CA ARG A 145 -17.50 -5.77 -1.98
C ARG A 145 -17.57 -4.25 -1.73
N TYR A 146 -16.44 -3.58 -1.53
CA TYR A 146 -16.40 -2.13 -1.37
C TYR A 146 -16.79 -1.40 -2.64
N LEU A 147 -16.36 -1.86 -3.82
CA LEU A 147 -16.79 -1.30 -5.11
C LEU A 147 -18.30 -1.39 -5.29
N ALA A 148 -18.90 -2.54 -4.94
CA ALA A 148 -20.35 -2.75 -5.07
C ALA A 148 -21.16 -1.86 -4.11
N ASN A 149 -20.66 -1.68 -2.88
CA ASN A 149 -21.38 -0.97 -1.83
C ASN A 149 -21.15 0.56 -1.85
N TYR A 150 -20.03 1.01 -2.40
CA TYR A 150 -19.60 2.42 -2.41
C TYR A 150 -19.12 2.88 -3.79
N PRO A 151 -19.92 2.69 -4.87
CA PRO A 151 -19.48 2.96 -6.26
C PRO A 151 -19.13 4.44 -6.51
N ASP A 152 -19.73 5.37 -5.75
CA ASP A 152 -19.45 6.79 -5.88
C ASP A 152 -18.21 7.26 -5.09
N ASN A 153 -17.76 6.44 -4.12
CA ASN A 153 -16.67 6.79 -3.22
C ASN A 153 -15.41 5.97 -3.44
N PHE A 154 -15.49 4.79 -4.06
CA PHE A 154 -14.34 3.92 -4.26
C PHE A 154 -14.10 3.60 -5.73
N LYS A 155 -12.87 3.84 -6.18
CA LYS A 155 -12.37 3.48 -7.51
C LYS A 155 -11.18 2.56 -7.39
N TYR A 156 -11.13 1.51 -8.24
CA TYR A 156 -10.07 0.51 -8.23
C TYR A 156 -9.51 0.30 -9.63
N THR A 157 -8.22 0.59 -9.81
CA THR A 157 -7.50 0.47 -11.08
C THR A 157 -6.40 -0.56 -10.95
N LYS A 158 -6.38 -1.58 -11.83
CA LYS A 158 -5.44 -2.69 -11.81
C LYS A 158 -4.40 -2.56 -12.91
N ALA A 159 -3.15 -2.87 -12.58
CA ALA A 159 -2.04 -3.01 -13.51
C ALA A 159 -1.47 -4.42 -13.39
N ILE A 160 -1.76 -5.30 -14.35
CA ILE A 160 -1.37 -6.72 -14.32
C ILE A 160 -0.28 -6.96 -15.34
N SER A 161 0.97 -6.92 -14.90
CA SER A 161 2.14 -6.77 -15.76
C SER A 161 2.43 -7.97 -16.68
N ARG A 162 1.89 -9.14 -16.41
CA ARG A 162 2.05 -10.35 -17.25
C ARG A 162 0.79 -10.73 -18.03
N GLU A 163 -0.29 -9.98 -17.89
CA GLU A 163 -1.58 -10.27 -18.54
C GLU A 163 -2.11 -9.08 -19.34
N GLN A 164 -1.57 -7.86 -19.09
CA GLN A 164 -1.98 -6.63 -19.75
C GLN A 164 -0.79 -5.98 -20.46
N GLN A 165 -1.07 -5.23 -21.50
CA GLN A 165 -0.09 -4.41 -22.22
C GLN A 165 -0.45 -2.93 -22.09
N ASN A 166 0.58 -2.10 -22.01
CA ASN A 166 0.44 -0.65 -22.10
C ASN A 166 0.29 -0.20 -23.57
N THR A 167 0.03 1.08 -23.78
CA THR A 167 -0.19 1.66 -25.12
C THR A 167 1.00 1.53 -26.08
N LYS A 168 2.18 1.19 -25.57
CA LYS A 168 3.41 0.96 -26.34
C LYS A 168 3.67 -0.53 -26.62
N GLY A 169 2.74 -1.43 -26.26
CA GLY A 169 2.88 -2.88 -26.40
C GLY A 169 3.80 -3.54 -25.35
N GLY A 170 4.28 -2.79 -24.38
CA GLY A 170 5.05 -3.29 -23.22
C GLY A 170 4.14 -3.80 -22.10
N ARG A 171 4.76 -4.31 -21.02
CA ARG A 171 4.02 -4.74 -19.83
C ARG A 171 3.30 -3.58 -19.19
N MET A 172 2.08 -3.84 -18.70
CA MET A 172 1.30 -2.88 -17.93
C MET A 172 1.81 -2.80 -16.49
N TYR A 173 2.36 -1.66 -16.11
CA TYR A 173 2.75 -1.35 -14.74
C TYR A 173 1.85 -0.26 -14.15
N ILE A 174 1.97 -0.05 -12.84
CA ILE A 174 1.14 0.93 -12.13
C ILE A 174 1.36 2.36 -12.66
N GLN A 175 2.58 2.73 -13.04
CA GLN A 175 2.89 4.03 -13.64
C GLN A 175 2.22 4.25 -14.99
N ASP A 176 1.99 3.18 -15.78
CA ASP A 176 1.24 3.28 -17.03
C ASP A 176 -0.23 3.66 -16.73
N ARG A 177 -0.83 3.05 -15.71
CA ARG A 177 -2.18 3.38 -15.25
C ARG A 177 -2.28 4.80 -14.69
N VAL A 178 -1.25 5.25 -13.97
CA VAL A 178 -1.16 6.65 -13.51
C VAL A 178 -1.14 7.59 -14.71
N THR A 179 -0.35 7.28 -15.75
CA THR A 179 -0.30 8.08 -16.99
C THR A 179 -1.66 8.10 -17.70
N GLU A 180 -2.33 6.95 -17.86
CA GLU A 180 -3.65 6.85 -18.49
C GLU A 180 -4.72 7.67 -17.71
N SER A 181 -4.56 7.81 -16.42
CA SER A 181 -5.51 8.49 -15.51
C SER A 181 -5.06 9.90 -15.12
N ALA A 182 -4.03 10.43 -15.78
CA ALA A 182 -3.33 11.65 -15.36
C ALA A 182 -4.25 12.83 -15.13
N ASN A 183 -5.16 13.11 -16.06
CA ASN A 183 -6.08 14.25 -15.98
C ASN A 183 -6.98 14.16 -14.73
N GLU A 184 -7.62 13.01 -14.50
CA GLU A 184 -8.50 12.81 -13.37
C GLU A 184 -7.71 12.85 -12.04
N LEU A 185 -6.54 12.21 -12.02
CA LEU A 185 -5.67 12.19 -10.84
C LEU A 185 -5.21 13.61 -10.46
N PHE A 186 -4.77 14.41 -11.44
CA PHE A 186 -4.35 15.78 -11.17
C PHE A 186 -5.51 16.68 -10.74
N ASN A 187 -6.71 16.50 -11.30
CA ASN A 187 -7.89 17.23 -10.80
C ASN A 187 -8.17 16.91 -9.33
N MET A 188 -7.94 15.66 -8.90
CA MET A 188 -8.01 15.33 -7.46
C MET A 188 -6.89 15.98 -6.65
N ILE A 189 -5.66 16.02 -7.17
CA ILE A 189 -4.49 16.59 -6.47
C ILE A 189 -4.62 18.12 -6.26
N GLU A 190 -5.29 18.81 -7.16
CA GLU A 190 -5.61 20.25 -7.03
C GLU A 190 -6.50 20.54 -5.82
N ASP A 191 -7.34 19.59 -5.40
CA ASP A 191 -8.08 19.69 -4.15
C ASP A 191 -7.13 19.49 -2.96
N GLU A 192 -7.03 20.50 -2.11
CA GLU A 192 -6.17 20.51 -0.92
C GLU A 192 -6.49 19.40 0.09
N LYS A 193 -7.67 18.81 0.01
CA LYS A 193 -8.10 17.67 0.84
C LYS A 193 -7.59 16.32 0.32
N THR A 194 -6.89 16.29 -0.82
CA THR A 194 -6.39 15.04 -1.40
C THR A 194 -5.05 14.65 -0.81
N HIS A 195 -4.97 13.41 -0.29
CA HIS A 195 -3.77 12.77 0.21
C HIS A 195 -3.38 11.59 -0.67
N ILE A 196 -2.08 11.43 -0.92
CA ILE A 196 -1.54 10.38 -1.79
C ILE A 196 -0.60 9.50 -0.97
N TYR A 197 -0.83 8.19 -1.04
CA TYR A 197 -0.09 7.16 -0.34
C TYR A 197 0.55 6.20 -1.33
N LEU A 198 1.84 6.01 -1.21
CA LEU A 198 2.64 5.12 -2.04
C LEU A 198 3.29 4.05 -1.17
N CYS A 199 3.01 2.77 -1.43
CA CYS A 199 3.63 1.66 -0.71
C CYS A 199 3.92 0.47 -1.63
N GLY A 200 5.09 -0.14 -1.47
CA GLY A 200 5.50 -1.30 -2.25
C GLY A 200 6.99 -1.34 -2.55
N LEU A 201 7.35 -1.99 -3.67
CA LEU A 201 8.74 -2.11 -4.07
C LEU A 201 9.35 -0.75 -4.43
N LYS A 202 10.52 -0.45 -3.89
CA LYS A 202 11.25 0.81 -4.14
C LYS A 202 11.44 1.11 -5.63
N GLY A 203 11.58 0.08 -6.45
CA GLY A 203 11.70 0.23 -7.90
C GLY A 203 10.49 0.85 -8.61
N MET A 204 9.33 0.99 -7.94
CA MET A 204 8.17 1.67 -8.52
C MET A 204 8.27 3.20 -8.48
N GLU A 205 9.03 3.78 -7.54
CA GLU A 205 9.10 5.22 -7.34
C GLU A 205 9.55 6.00 -8.59
N PRO A 206 10.65 5.60 -9.29
CA PRO A 206 11.08 6.34 -10.49
C PRO A 206 10.02 6.37 -11.59
N GLY A 207 9.33 5.24 -11.81
CA GLY A 207 8.28 5.16 -12.82
C GLY A 207 7.06 6.02 -12.47
N ILE A 208 6.66 6.04 -11.21
CA ILE A 208 5.59 6.94 -10.72
C ILE A 208 6.01 8.40 -10.86
N ASP A 209 7.24 8.72 -10.51
CA ASP A 209 7.77 10.09 -10.58
C ASP A 209 7.83 10.60 -12.04
N GLU A 210 8.24 9.75 -12.98
CA GLU A 210 8.22 10.03 -14.41
C GLU A 210 6.78 10.26 -14.92
N ALA A 211 5.85 9.37 -14.57
CA ALA A 211 4.44 9.49 -14.95
C ALA A 211 3.82 10.79 -14.41
N MET A 212 4.07 11.12 -13.16
CA MET A 212 3.59 12.35 -12.52
C MET A 212 4.23 13.60 -13.12
N THR A 213 5.52 13.54 -13.48
CA THR A 213 6.21 14.64 -14.17
C THR A 213 5.55 14.94 -15.51
N LYS A 214 5.30 13.91 -16.31
CA LYS A 214 4.64 14.06 -17.62
C LYS A 214 3.22 14.63 -17.47
N ALA A 215 2.45 14.07 -16.55
CA ALA A 215 1.09 14.50 -16.28
C ALA A 215 1.02 15.95 -15.78
N ALA A 216 1.96 16.37 -14.94
CA ALA A 216 2.06 17.75 -14.49
C ALA A 216 2.37 18.70 -15.65
N GLN A 217 3.32 18.34 -16.53
CA GLN A 217 3.68 19.12 -17.71
C GLN A 217 2.48 19.35 -18.64
N GLU A 218 1.64 18.34 -18.86
CA GLU A 218 0.41 18.44 -19.67
C GLU A 218 -0.60 19.45 -19.06
N LYS A 219 -0.53 19.68 -17.76
CA LYS A 219 -1.33 20.67 -17.01
C LYS A 219 -0.63 22.02 -16.83
N GLY A 220 0.58 22.22 -17.39
CA GLY A 220 1.37 23.42 -17.19
C GLY A 220 1.97 23.54 -15.80
N LEU A 221 2.07 22.44 -15.05
CA LEU A 221 2.63 22.37 -13.70
C LEU A 221 4.04 21.77 -13.71
N ASN A 222 4.83 22.06 -12.67
CA ASN A 222 6.15 21.48 -12.45
C ASN A 222 6.12 20.47 -11.31
N TRP A 223 6.22 19.18 -11.62
CA TRP A 223 6.17 18.12 -10.62
C TRP A 223 7.33 18.21 -9.61
N ALA A 224 8.52 18.62 -10.04
CA ALA A 224 9.68 18.75 -9.16
C ALA A 224 9.49 19.83 -8.08
N GLU A 225 8.61 20.81 -8.32
CA GLU A 225 8.22 21.82 -7.34
C GLU A 225 6.98 21.40 -6.54
N LEU A 226 6.00 20.77 -7.20
CA LEU A 226 4.73 20.38 -6.59
C LEU A 226 4.90 19.25 -5.56
N ARG A 227 5.69 18.21 -5.88
CA ARG A 227 5.89 17.06 -4.99
C ARG A 227 6.45 17.46 -3.61
N PRO A 228 7.50 18.27 -3.50
CA PRO A 228 7.97 18.75 -2.20
C PRO A 228 6.94 19.58 -1.43
N GLN A 229 6.11 20.36 -2.14
CA GLN A 229 5.02 21.12 -1.52
C GLN A 229 3.95 20.20 -0.93
N LEU A 230 3.51 19.17 -1.69
CA LEU A 230 2.59 18.15 -1.21
C LEU A 230 3.15 17.42 0.02
N ARG A 231 4.43 17.07 -0.01
CA ARG A 231 5.09 16.43 1.13
C ARG A 231 5.12 17.34 2.36
N LYS A 232 5.48 18.60 2.19
CA LYS A 232 5.49 19.61 3.28
C LYS A 232 4.09 19.84 3.85
N ALA A 233 3.07 19.77 3.02
CA ALA A 233 1.67 19.87 3.42
C ALA A 233 1.11 18.58 4.06
N GLY A 234 1.91 17.52 4.20
CA GLY A 234 1.45 16.22 4.72
C GLY A 234 0.45 15.51 3.81
N ARG A 235 0.59 15.68 2.49
CA ARG A 235 -0.32 15.15 1.46
C ARG A 235 0.34 14.14 0.52
N TRP A 236 1.64 13.92 0.64
CA TRP A 236 2.42 12.94 -0.13
C TRP A 236 3.20 12.04 0.82
N HIS A 237 2.79 10.78 0.90
CA HIS A 237 3.27 9.79 1.84
C HIS A 237 3.89 8.60 1.11
N VAL A 238 5.11 8.21 1.46
CA VAL A 238 5.85 7.14 0.78
C VAL A 238 6.48 6.21 1.80
N GLU A 239 6.19 4.92 1.66
CA GLU A 239 6.83 3.82 2.39
C GLU A 239 7.16 2.69 1.41
N THR A 240 8.40 2.66 0.91
CA THR A 240 8.88 1.65 -0.06
C THR A 240 10.02 0.83 0.51
N TYR A 241 10.18 -0.42 0.06
CA TYR A 241 11.14 -1.41 0.57
C TYR A 241 11.86 -2.17 -0.55
#